data_6b2fd9253742fe91beb20a3bb0ec0981
#
_entry.id   6b2fd9253742fe91beb20a3bb0ec0981
#
_cell.length_a   1.000
_cell.length_b   1.000
_cell.length_c   1.000
_cell.angle_alpha   90.00
_cell.angle_beta   90.00
_cell.angle_gamma   90.00
#
_symmetry.space_group_name_H-M   'P 1'
#
loop_
_entity.id
_entity.type
_entity.pdbx_description
1 polymer ?
#
loop_
_entity_poly.entity_id
_entity_poly.type
_entity_poly.pdbx_seq_one_letter_code
_entity_poly.pdbx_strand_id
1 'polypeptide(L)'
;PILNDPSRMVMTPLDLTNVPAIAISFKHYLDYYPYYEGTCTIGVATSSDNGATWNDGWRQEYDRTDKYVVDEIIKTDDMGKANVLVCLYFEGSTNDINSWQFDDILIFSQEANDAELTSVDVPSNLGNGYNDVTFTIRNLGSSTIESFEAKYQVEGSETFVSETFETNIETFGTKQFTFKKANFFTAGNITIKVEITSVNGTSDDFVDN
;
A
#
# COMPACT_ATOMS: atom_id res chain seq x y z
N PRO A 1 6.08 26.00 -22.61
CA PRO A 1 7.53 25.75 -22.54
C PRO A 1 7.76 24.31 -22.14
N ILE A 2 8.65 23.62 -22.84
CA ILE A 2 9.17 22.35 -22.38
C ILE A 2 10.03 22.69 -21.18
N LEU A 3 9.68 22.17 -20.00
CA LEU A 3 10.52 22.29 -18.82
C LEU A 3 11.69 21.33 -19.01
N ASN A 4 12.91 21.86 -19.09
CA ASN A 4 14.11 21.05 -19.17
C ASN A 4 14.45 20.37 -17.83
N ASP A 5 13.86 20.86 -16.73
CA ASP A 5 13.95 20.28 -15.40
C ASP A 5 12.57 19.78 -14.96
N PRO A 6 12.46 18.58 -14.41
CA PRO A 6 11.22 18.07 -13.86
C PRO A 6 10.65 18.95 -12.74
N SER A 7 9.33 19.13 -12.74
CA SER A 7 8.63 19.71 -11.58
C SER A 7 8.53 18.66 -10.48
N ARG A 8 8.97 19.01 -9.26
CA ARG A 8 9.03 18.06 -8.14
C ARG A 8 8.18 18.52 -6.96
N MET A 9 7.38 17.60 -6.43
CA MET A 9 6.81 17.71 -5.09
C MET A 9 7.71 16.92 -4.14
N VAL A 10 8.48 17.63 -3.33
CA VAL A 10 9.46 17.04 -2.43
C VAL A 10 8.85 16.88 -1.05
N MET A 11 8.99 15.69 -0.48
CA MET A 11 8.53 15.35 0.87
C MET A 11 9.57 15.71 1.92
N THR A 12 9.19 15.63 3.20
CA THR A 12 10.14 15.80 4.32
C THR A 12 11.19 14.70 4.26
N PRO A 13 12.46 14.99 4.65
CA PRO A 13 13.52 13.99 4.64
C PRO A 13 13.19 12.78 5.53
N LEU A 14 13.53 11.60 5.05
CA LEU A 14 13.42 10.34 5.76
C LEU A 14 14.80 9.86 6.22
N ASP A 15 14.87 9.23 7.38
CA ASP A 15 16.03 8.47 7.79
C ASP A 15 15.89 7.03 7.28
N LEU A 16 16.65 6.69 6.25
CA LEU A 16 16.67 5.38 5.64
C LEU A 16 17.94 4.59 6.01
N THR A 17 18.60 4.95 7.11
CA THR A 17 19.77 4.20 7.61
C THR A 17 19.40 2.73 7.81
N ASN A 18 20.16 1.83 7.16
CA ASN A 18 19.89 0.38 7.12
C ASN A 18 18.61 -0.05 6.38
N VAL A 19 17.91 0.83 5.70
CA VAL A 19 16.74 0.50 4.87
C VAL A 19 17.20 0.27 3.44
N PRO A 20 17.16 -0.97 2.91
CA PRO A 20 17.68 -1.31 1.59
C PRO A 20 16.73 -0.93 0.44
N ALA A 21 15.45 -0.74 0.74
CA ALA A 21 14.41 -0.32 -0.19
C ALA A 21 13.23 0.28 0.58
N ILE A 22 12.46 1.12 -0.09
CA ILE A 22 11.16 1.59 0.41
C ILE A 22 10.07 1.16 -0.55
N ALA A 23 8.88 0.90 -0.01
CA ALA A 23 7.68 0.76 -0.82
C ALA A 23 6.97 2.10 -0.90
N ILE A 24 6.39 2.41 -2.05
CA ILE A 24 5.52 3.56 -2.24
C ILE A 24 4.20 3.11 -2.85
N SER A 25 3.11 3.64 -2.31
CA SER A 25 1.76 3.45 -2.83
C SER A 25 1.09 4.81 -2.96
N PHE A 26 0.45 5.08 -4.09
CA PHE A 26 -0.40 6.27 -4.24
C PHE A 26 -1.41 6.09 -5.37
N LYS A 27 -2.52 6.79 -5.26
CA LYS A 27 -3.50 6.92 -6.34
C LYS A 27 -3.19 8.17 -7.15
N HIS A 28 -3.33 8.10 -8.46
CA HIS A 28 -3.23 9.29 -9.29
C HIS A 28 -4.28 9.34 -10.39
N TYR A 29 -4.53 10.55 -10.85
CA TYR A 29 -5.29 10.87 -12.04
C TYR A 29 -4.51 11.89 -12.86
N LEU A 30 -4.10 11.50 -14.07
CA LEU A 30 -3.45 12.36 -15.04
C LEU A 30 -4.49 12.75 -16.11
N ASP A 31 -4.87 14.02 -16.14
CA ASP A 31 -5.75 14.57 -17.17
C ASP A 31 -4.87 15.08 -18.31
N TYR A 32 -4.64 14.19 -19.28
CA TYR A 32 -3.81 14.45 -20.46
C TYR A 32 -4.63 15.17 -21.55
N TYR A 33 -4.06 16.21 -22.12
CA TYR A 33 -4.65 16.97 -23.21
C TYR A 33 -3.66 17.09 -24.37
N PRO A 34 -3.76 16.23 -25.41
CA PRO A 34 -2.77 16.17 -26.47
C PRO A 34 -2.87 17.41 -27.39
N TYR A 35 -2.09 18.44 -27.10
CA TYR A 35 -2.02 19.64 -27.94
C TYR A 35 -0.87 19.58 -28.95
N TYR A 36 0.24 18.93 -28.59
CA TYR A 36 1.45 18.88 -29.39
C TYR A 36 1.92 17.45 -29.77
N GLU A 37 1.07 16.45 -29.62
CA GLU A 37 1.43 15.04 -29.86
C GLU A 37 2.68 14.59 -29.08
N GLY A 38 2.87 15.13 -27.88
CA GLY A 38 3.97 14.79 -27.00
C GLY A 38 3.61 13.71 -25.99
N THR A 39 4.60 13.27 -25.24
CA THR A 39 4.42 12.44 -24.06
C THR A 39 4.84 13.21 -22.82
N CYS A 40 4.34 12.79 -21.66
CA CYS A 40 4.84 13.27 -20.39
C CYS A 40 5.25 12.08 -19.52
N THR A 41 6.18 12.31 -18.60
CA THR A 41 6.62 11.31 -17.63
C THR A 41 6.23 11.76 -16.24
N ILE A 42 5.68 10.85 -15.46
CA ILE A 42 5.59 10.99 -14.01
C ILE A 42 6.48 9.96 -13.35
N GLY A 43 6.98 10.26 -12.16
CA GLY A 43 7.88 9.35 -11.49
C GLY A 43 8.10 9.66 -10.03
N VAL A 44 8.86 8.78 -9.42
CA VAL A 44 9.35 8.85 -8.04
C VAL A 44 10.86 8.87 -8.10
N ALA A 45 11.47 9.85 -7.45
CA ALA A 45 12.93 9.93 -7.35
C ALA A 45 13.37 10.23 -5.91
N THR A 46 14.60 9.88 -5.61
CA THR A 46 15.22 10.11 -4.30
C THR A 46 16.48 10.95 -4.41
N SER A 47 16.86 11.58 -3.31
CA SER A 47 18.08 12.36 -3.21
C SER A 47 18.64 12.30 -1.79
N SER A 48 19.91 12.00 -1.64
CA SER A 48 20.63 12.05 -0.36
C SER A 48 21.58 13.23 -0.23
N ASP A 49 21.60 14.14 -1.21
CA ASP A 49 22.45 15.32 -1.26
C ASP A 49 21.66 16.64 -1.22
N ASN A 50 20.50 16.59 -0.54
CA ASN A 50 19.61 17.73 -0.35
C ASN A 50 19.02 18.28 -1.68
N GLY A 51 18.77 17.40 -2.65
CA GLY A 51 18.16 17.76 -3.93
C GLY A 51 19.13 18.26 -5.01
N ALA A 52 20.44 18.18 -4.78
CA ALA A 52 21.43 18.55 -5.79
C ALA A 52 21.45 17.55 -6.96
N THR A 53 21.27 16.26 -6.65
CA THR A 53 21.07 15.20 -7.65
C THR A 53 19.86 14.34 -7.27
N TRP A 54 19.22 13.75 -8.29
CA TRP A 54 18.06 12.90 -8.13
C TRP A 54 18.26 11.56 -8.83
N ASN A 55 17.97 10.48 -8.12
CA ASN A 55 18.02 9.12 -8.63
C ASN A 55 16.60 8.60 -8.86
N ASP A 56 16.28 8.25 -10.11
CA ASP A 56 14.97 7.68 -10.45
C ASP A 56 14.78 6.31 -9.77
N GLY A 57 13.71 6.18 -9.02
CA GLY A 57 13.27 4.92 -8.43
C GLY A 57 12.19 4.24 -9.25
N TRP A 58 11.27 5.03 -9.78
CA TRP A 58 10.21 4.59 -10.68
C TRP A 58 9.85 5.71 -11.63
N ARG A 59 9.49 5.35 -12.89
CA ARG A 59 9.01 6.30 -13.88
C ARG A 59 8.09 5.63 -14.89
N GLN A 60 7.08 6.37 -15.34
CA GLN A 60 6.14 5.93 -16.36
C GLN A 60 5.86 7.07 -17.33
N GLU A 61 5.92 6.75 -18.64
CA GLU A 61 5.55 7.66 -19.73
C GLU A 61 4.06 7.52 -20.06
N TYR A 62 3.42 8.66 -20.32
CA TYR A 62 2.00 8.74 -20.66
C TYR A 62 1.78 9.55 -21.94
N ASP A 63 0.88 9.07 -22.78
CA ASP A 63 0.39 9.68 -24.02
C ASP A 63 -1.14 9.90 -24.02
N ARG A 64 -1.78 9.65 -22.88
CA ARG A 64 -3.23 9.73 -22.68
C ARG A 64 -3.59 9.99 -21.23
N THR A 65 -4.86 10.37 -21.01
CA THR A 65 -5.44 10.41 -19.66
C THR A 65 -5.42 9.03 -19.03
N ASP A 66 -4.95 8.97 -17.81
CA ASP A 66 -4.88 7.74 -17.05
C ASP A 66 -5.28 7.93 -15.58
N LYS A 67 -5.84 6.87 -15.01
CA LYS A 67 -6.18 6.78 -13.59
C LYS A 67 -5.68 5.45 -13.06
N TYR A 68 -4.72 5.50 -12.18
CA TYR A 68 -4.03 4.31 -11.72
C TYR A 68 -3.66 4.35 -10.23
N VAL A 69 -3.41 3.18 -9.67
CA VAL A 69 -2.74 2.99 -8.38
C VAL A 69 -1.32 2.59 -8.68
N VAL A 70 -0.36 3.36 -8.17
CA VAL A 70 1.06 3.01 -8.24
C VAL A 70 1.41 2.29 -6.95
N ASP A 71 1.93 1.08 -7.07
CA ASP A 71 2.46 0.26 -5.99
C ASP A 71 3.83 -0.23 -6.44
N GLU A 72 4.90 0.41 -5.93
CA GLU A 72 6.25 0.19 -6.44
C GLU A 72 7.28 0.08 -5.31
N ILE A 73 8.31 -0.72 -5.57
CA ILE A 73 9.48 -0.81 -4.70
C ILE A 73 10.56 0.12 -5.25
N ILE A 74 10.92 1.12 -4.47
CA ILE A 74 11.95 2.08 -4.80
C ILE A 74 13.30 1.63 -4.23
N LYS A 75 14.23 1.40 -5.14
CA LYS A 75 15.59 1.00 -4.79
C LYS A 75 16.58 1.83 -5.60
N THR A 76 17.23 2.77 -4.94
CA THR A 76 18.20 3.70 -5.52
C THR A 76 19.50 3.70 -4.72
N ASP A 77 20.52 4.41 -5.22
CA ASP A 77 21.78 4.59 -4.52
C ASP A 77 21.66 5.46 -3.24
N ASP A 78 20.49 6.03 -2.97
CA ASP A 78 20.21 6.78 -1.75
C ASP A 78 19.75 5.92 -0.59
N MET A 79 19.37 4.66 -0.84
CA MET A 79 19.00 3.74 0.21
C MET A 79 20.16 3.50 1.19
N GLY A 80 19.85 3.25 2.45
CA GLY A 80 20.84 3.08 3.51
C GLY A 80 21.42 4.37 4.05
N LYS A 81 20.98 5.56 3.60
CA LYS A 81 21.47 6.87 4.04
C LYS A 81 20.46 7.61 4.91
N ALA A 82 20.97 8.48 5.78
CA ALA A 82 20.13 9.44 6.52
C ALA A 82 19.76 10.64 5.64
N ASN A 83 18.64 11.31 5.99
CA ASN A 83 18.17 12.54 5.31
C ASN A 83 17.89 12.38 3.82
N VAL A 84 17.28 11.28 3.42
CA VAL A 84 16.87 11.03 2.04
C VAL A 84 15.59 11.79 1.74
N LEU A 85 15.61 12.62 0.70
CA LEU A 85 14.44 13.24 0.12
C LEU A 85 13.79 12.24 -0.83
N VAL A 86 12.45 12.17 -0.81
CA VAL A 86 11.64 11.48 -1.80
C VAL A 86 10.77 12.51 -2.50
N CYS A 87 10.62 12.41 -3.80
CA CYS A 87 9.71 13.29 -4.55
C CYS A 87 8.85 12.52 -5.55
N LEU A 88 7.65 13.02 -5.77
CA LEU A 88 6.90 12.79 -6.99
C LEU A 88 7.31 13.86 -8.01
N TYR A 89 7.53 13.49 -9.26
CA TYR A 89 7.92 14.45 -10.28
C TYR A 89 7.13 14.28 -11.59
N PHE A 90 7.03 15.40 -12.29
CA PHE A 90 6.49 15.49 -13.64
C PHE A 90 7.56 16.05 -14.57
N GLU A 91 7.74 15.39 -15.71
CA GLU A 91 8.64 15.80 -16.80
C GLU A 91 7.86 15.83 -18.11
N GLY A 92 7.97 16.92 -18.85
CA GLY A 92 7.29 17.10 -20.15
C GLY A 92 6.72 18.49 -20.34
N SER A 93 5.88 18.65 -21.36
CA SER A 93 5.21 19.90 -21.63
C SER A 93 3.97 20.06 -20.74
N THR A 94 3.91 21.12 -19.96
CA THR A 94 2.71 21.46 -19.19
C THR A 94 1.52 21.84 -20.06
N ASN A 95 1.71 22.01 -21.37
CA ASN A 95 0.62 22.25 -22.31
C ASN A 95 -0.11 20.97 -22.72
N ASP A 96 0.46 19.80 -22.41
CA ASP A 96 -0.10 18.50 -22.76
C ASP A 96 -0.91 17.88 -21.62
N ILE A 97 -1.02 18.57 -20.48
CA ILE A 97 -1.86 18.14 -19.36
C ILE A 97 -2.73 19.29 -18.85
N ASN A 98 -3.94 18.98 -18.42
CA ASN A 98 -4.79 19.88 -17.65
C ASN A 98 -4.41 19.83 -16.16
N SER A 99 -4.18 18.64 -15.65
CA SER A 99 -3.78 18.42 -14.26
C SER A 99 -3.17 17.05 -14.04
N TRP A 100 -2.33 16.94 -13.02
CA TRP A 100 -1.96 15.70 -12.39
C TRP A 100 -2.35 15.79 -10.92
N GLN A 101 -3.25 14.89 -10.50
CA GLN A 101 -3.76 14.79 -9.15
C GLN A 101 -3.28 13.50 -8.53
N PHE A 102 -3.00 13.50 -7.23
CA PHE A 102 -2.60 12.32 -6.48
C PHE A 102 -3.17 12.37 -5.07
N ASP A 103 -3.40 11.20 -4.49
CA ASP A 103 -3.98 11.00 -3.16
C ASP A 103 -3.48 9.70 -2.53
N ASP A 104 -3.72 9.54 -1.24
CA ASP A 104 -3.37 8.35 -0.45
C ASP A 104 -1.88 7.96 -0.59
N ILE A 105 -0.97 8.94 -0.51
CA ILE A 105 0.47 8.66 -0.61
C ILE A 105 0.94 7.97 0.66
N LEU A 106 1.44 6.75 0.52
CA LEU A 106 2.04 5.94 1.58
C LEU A 106 3.48 5.60 1.20
N ILE A 107 4.41 5.81 2.13
CA ILE A 107 5.81 5.40 2.01
C ILE A 107 6.20 4.67 3.28
N PHE A 108 6.73 3.47 3.14
CA PHE A 108 7.12 2.63 4.27
C PHE A 108 8.37 1.80 3.96
N SER A 109 9.09 1.40 5.02
CA SER A 109 10.15 0.40 4.89
C SER A 109 9.48 -0.95 4.68
N GLN A 110 9.97 -1.71 3.71
CA GLN A 110 9.36 -3.00 3.40
C GLN A 110 9.99 -4.10 4.26
N GLU A 111 9.20 -4.64 5.18
CA GLU A 111 9.55 -5.84 5.94
C GLU A 111 9.35 -7.11 5.09
N ALA A 112 9.79 -8.25 5.60
CA ALA A 112 9.62 -9.51 4.87
C ALA A 112 8.16 -9.99 4.91
N ASN A 113 7.55 -9.95 6.10
CA ASN A 113 6.20 -10.44 6.36
C ASN A 113 5.37 -9.31 6.97
N ASP A 114 4.51 -8.72 6.16
CA ASP A 114 3.66 -7.59 6.55
C ASP A 114 2.31 -7.73 5.84
N ALA A 115 1.23 -7.84 6.61
CA ALA A 115 -0.12 -8.05 6.09
C ALA A 115 -1.08 -7.01 6.65
N GLU A 116 -1.49 -6.08 5.82
CA GLU A 116 -2.50 -5.07 6.15
C GLU A 116 -3.92 -5.64 6.10
N LEU A 117 -4.70 -5.42 7.16
CA LEU A 117 -6.13 -5.71 7.19
C LEU A 117 -6.91 -4.52 6.59
N THR A 118 -7.37 -4.63 5.35
CA THR A 118 -7.97 -3.50 4.62
C THR A 118 -9.47 -3.37 4.83
N SER A 119 -10.18 -4.45 5.12
CA SER A 119 -11.62 -4.42 5.44
C SER A 119 -12.06 -5.62 6.26
N VAL A 120 -13.13 -5.42 7.03
CA VAL A 120 -13.89 -6.49 7.69
C VAL A 120 -15.36 -6.33 7.32
N ASP A 121 -15.92 -7.35 6.69
CA ASP A 121 -17.31 -7.38 6.24
C ASP A 121 -18.09 -8.41 7.05
N VAL A 122 -19.08 -7.92 7.79
CA VAL A 122 -19.97 -8.73 8.62
C VAL A 122 -21.41 -8.46 8.19
N PRO A 123 -22.25 -9.48 8.02
CA PRO A 123 -23.66 -9.27 7.73
C PRO A 123 -24.33 -8.37 8.77
N SER A 124 -25.16 -7.42 8.32
CA SER A 124 -25.87 -6.48 9.20
C SER A 124 -26.89 -7.15 10.13
N ASN A 125 -27.31 -8.37 9.81
CA ASN A 125 -28.20 -9.19 10.61
C ASN A 125 -27.56 -10.57 10.82
N LEU A 126 -26.98 -10.78 11.97
CA LEU A 126 -26.41 -12.06 12.37
C LEU A 126 -27.52 -12.95 12.96
N GLY A 127 -27.71 -14.12 12.38
CA GLY A 127 -28.53 -15.18 12.98
C GLY A 127 -27.78 -15.90 14.09
N ASN A 128 -28.49 -16.56 15.00
CA ASN A 128 -27.85 -17.49 15.91
C ASN A 128 -27.22 -18.65 15.14
N GLY A 129 -25.95 -18.90 15.40
CA GLY A 129 -25.20 -19.97 14.74
C GLY A 129 -24.07 -19.45 13.85
N TYR A 130 -23.81 -20.16 12.76
CA TYR A 130 -22.72 -19.82 11.84
C TYR A 130 -23.09 -18.62 10.98
N ASN A 131 -22.20 -17.66 10.93
CA ASN A 131 -22.30 -16.45 10.14
C ASN A 131 -20.99 -16.21 9.40
N ASP A 132 -21.07 -15.57 8.24
CA ASP A 132 -19.89 -15.23 7.49
C ASP A 132 -19.24 -13.96 8.09
N VAL A 133 -18.02 -14.09 8.58
CA VAL A 133 -17.12 -12.97 8.88
C VAL A 133 -16.07 -12.98 7.80
N THR A 134 -16.19 -12.03 6.90
CA THR A 134 -15.31 -11.89 5.75
C THR A 134 -14.39 -10.72 5.98
N PHE A 135 -13.15 -10.86 5.54
CA PHE A 135 -12.15 -9.81 5.68
C PHE A 135 -11.20 -9.82 4.49
N THR A 136 -10.59 -8.68 4.23
CA THR A 136 -9.66 -8.51 3.12
C THR A 136 -8.31 -8.11 3.66
N ILE A 137 -7.27 -8.78 3.18
CA ILE A 137 -5.87 -8.44 3.50
C ILE A 137 -5.12 -8.03 2.24
N ARG A 138 -4.11 -7.19 2.43
CA ARG A 138 -3.14 -6.78 1.42
C ARG A 138 -1.74 -7.13 1.92
N ASN A 139 -0.91 -7.67 1.04
CA ASN A 139 0.48 -7.95 1.34
C ASN A 139 1.31 -6.67 1.16
N LEU A 140 1.84 -6.11 2.23
CA LEU A 140 2.79 -4.99 2.21
C LEU A 140 4.24 -5.46 2.33
N GLY A 141 4.44 -6.76 2.63
CA GLY A 141 5.76 -7.37 2.77
C GLY A 141 6.46 -7.62 1.44
N SER A 142 7.77 -7.85 1.52
CA SER A 142 8.60 -8.20 0.36
C SER A 142 8.52 -9.68 -0.02
N SER A 143 7.98 -10.51 0.87
CA SER A 143 7.77 -11.94 0.64
C SER A 143 6.32 -12.22 0.27
N THR A 144 6.11 -13.17 -0.63
CA THR A 144 4.76 -13.71 -0.89
C THR A 144 4.18 -14.27 0.40
N ILE A 145 2.92 -13.95 0.71
CA ILE A 145 2.20 -14.58 1.81
C ILE A 145 1.70 -15.95 1.34
N GLU A 146 2.30 -17.02 1.86
CA GLU A 146 1.90 -18.39 1.57
C GLU A 146 0.89 -18.91 2.60
N SER A 147 0.96 -18.40 3.83
CA SER A 147 0.01 -18.70 4.89
C SER A 147 -0.05 -17.55 5.91
N PHE A 148 -1.16 -17.43 6.60
CA PHE A 148 -1.29 -16.52 7.74
C PHE A 148 -2.28 -17.07 8.76
N GLU A 149 -2.17 -16.61 10.00
CA GLU A 149 -3.15 -16.86 11.05
C GLU A 149 -3.91 -15.56 11.34
N ALA A 150 -5.24 -15.66 11.33
CA ALA A 150 -6.10 -14.57 11.77
C ALA A 150 -7.01 -15.05 12.90
N LYS A 151 -7.37 -14.13 13.79
CA LYS A 151 -8.37 -14.36 14.83
C LYS A 151 -9.48 -13.33 14.72
N TYR A 152 -10.69 -13.75 15.13
CA TYR A 152 -11.76 -12.80 15.41
C TYR A 152 -12.22 -12.92 16.86
N GLN A 153 -12.74 -11.82 17.38
CA GLN A 153 -13.28 -11.70 18.74
C GLN A 153 -14.52 -10.82 18.73
N VAL A 154 -15.55 -11.23 19.45
CA VAL A 154 -16.68 -10.35 19.75
C VAL A 154 -16.25 -9.42 20.88
N GLU A 155 -16.43 -8.10 20.69
CA GLU A 155 -16.05 -7.11 21.69
C GLU A 155 -16.75 -7.39 23.06
N GLY A 156 -15.97 -7.33 24.13
CA GLY A 156 -16.42 -7.70 25.47
C GLY A 156 -16.38 -9.20 25.79
N SER A 157 -16.03 -10.06 24.81
CA SER A 157 -15.76 -11.48 25.06
C SER A 157 -14.28 -11.68 25.42
N GLU A 158 -14.02 -12.60 26.33
CA GLU A 158 -12.64 -13.04 26.62
C GLU A 158 -12.16 -14.15 25.66
N THR A 159 -13.07 -14.68 24.83
CA THR A 159 -12.76 -15.78 23.92
C THR A 159 -12.56 -15.25 22.49
N PHE A 160 -11.57 -15.80 21.82
CA PHE A 160 -11.33 -15.58 20.39
C PHE A 160 -11.32 -16.91 19.63
N VAL A 161 -11.49 -16.84 18.32
CA VAL A 161 -11.38 -18.00 17.42
C VAL A 161 -10.30 -17.68 16.39
N SER A 162 -9.24 -18.52 16.37
CA SER A 162 -8.18 -18.44 15.36
C SER A 162 -8.38 -19.44 14.25
N GLU A 163 -8.06 -19.06 13.03
CA GLU A 163 -7.95 -19.93 11.88
C GLU A 163 -6.66 -19.63 11.09
N THR A 164 -6.06 -20.69 10.55
CA THR A 164 -4.93 -20.60 9.63
C THR A 164 -5.46 -20.65 8.20
N PHE A 165 -4.98 -19.77 7.35
CA PHE A 165 -5.34 -19.66 5.94
C PHE A 165 -4.12 -19.93 5.07
N GLU A 166 -4.21 -20.95 4.21
CA GLU A 166 -3.25 -21.19 3.15
C GLU A 166 -3.63 -20.38 1.92
N THR A 167 -2.65 -19.72 1.30
CA THR A 167 -2.92 -18.79 0.21
C THR A 167 -1.69 -18.62 -0.70
N ASN A 168 -1.72 -17.63 -1.56
CA ASN A 168 -0.61 -17.09 -2.31
C ASN A 168 -1.00 -15.63 -2.61
N ILE A 169 -0.33 -14.68 -1.95
CA ILE A 169 -0.55 -13.25 -2.17
C ILE A 169 0.81 -12.61 -2.40
N GLU A 170 1.07 -12.23 -3.63
CA GLU A 170 2.28 -11.50 -4.03
C GLU A 170 2.31 -10.12 -3.34
N THR A 171 3.49 -9.50 -3.28
CA THR A 171 3.65 -8.13 -2.79
C THR A 171 2.64 -7.19 -3.45
N PHE A 172 1.98 -6.35 -2.66
CA PHE A 172 0.85 -5.48 -3.01
C PHE A 172 -0.44 -6.18 -3.44
N GLY A 173 -0.44 -7.50 -3.56
CA GLY A 173 -1.64 -8.29 -3.83
C GLY A 173 -2.66 -8.19 -2.71
N THR A 174 -3.94 -8.25 -3.08
CA THR A 174 -5.08 -8.19 -2.15
C THR A 174 -5.94 -9.43 -2.31
N LYS A 175 -6.44 -9.98 -1.20
CA LYS A 175 -7.31 -11.16 -1.24
C LYS A 175 -8.30 -11.18 -0.08
N GLN A 176 -9.50 -11.65 -0.37
CA GLN A 176 -10.59 -11.78 0.59
C GLN A 176 -10.65 -13.20 1.18
N PHE A 177 -10.96 -13.29 2.47
CA PHE A 177 -11.09 -14.54 3.23
C PHE A 177 -12.36 -14.52 4.08
N THR A 178 -12.84 -15.71 4.45
CA THR A 178 -13.99 -15.88 5.33
C THR A 178 -13.66 -16.90 6.40
N PHE A 179 -13.92 -16.57 7.67
CA PHE A 179 -13.77 -17.52 8.77
C PHE A 179 -14.78 -18.66 8.64
N LYS A 180 -14.31 -19.90 8.65
CA LYS A 180 -15.16 -21.11 8.53
C LYS A 180 -15.92 -21.46 9.81
N LYS A 181 -15.46 -20.91 10.95
CA LYS A 181 -15.94 -21.24 12.28
C LYS A 181 -16.59 -20.08 13.00
N ALA A 182 -16.94 -19.00 12.27
CA ALA A 182 -17.60 -17.86 12.89
C ALA A 182 -18.99 -18.24 13.39
N ASN A 183 -19.14 -18.36 14.70
CA ASN A 183 -20.34 -18.81 15.37
C ASN A 183 -20.71 -17.86 16.50
N PHE A 184 -21.89 -17.25 16.41
CA PHE A 184 -22.36 -16.22 17.34
C PHE A 184 -23.65 -16.66 18.02
N PHE A 185 -23.71 -16.49 19.35
CA PHE A 185 -24.88 -16.79 20.19
C PHE A 185 -25.28 -15.59 21.05
N THR A 186 -24.98 -14.39 20.62
CA THR A 186 -25.31 -13.16 21.34
C THR A 186 -26.50 -12.44 20.71
N ALA A 187 -27.40 -11.91 21.55
CA ALA A 187 -28.48 -11.05 21.10
C ALA A 187 -28.09 -9.58 21.20
N GLY A 188 -28.48 -8.77 20.23
CA GLY A 188 -28.22 -7.33 20.20
C GLY A 188 -27.11 -6.94 19.22
N ASN A 189 -26.69 -5.67 19.29
CA ASN A 189 -25.58 -5.17 18.49
C ASN A 189 -24.27 -5.73 19.01
N ILE A 190 -23.47 -6.29 18.14
CA ILE A 190 -22.13 -6.77 18.46
C ILE A 190 -21.09 -6.07 17.58
N THR A 191 -19.91 -5.84 18.12
CA THR A 191 -18.72 -5.41 17.39
C THR A 191 -17.81 -6.64 17.25
N ILE A 192 -17.31 -6.87 16.06
CA ILE A 192 -16.34 -7.94 15.79
C ILE A 192 -15.00 -7.29 15.47
N LYS A 193 -13.97 -7.73 16.18
CA LYS A 193 -12.57 -7.39 15.92
C LYS A 193 -11.93 -8.54 15.19
N VAL A 194 -11.20 -8.25 14.13
CA VAL A 194 -10.34 -9.19 13.40
C VAL A 194 -8.90 -8.70 13.53
N GLU A 195 -7.99 -9.63 13.71
CA GLU A 195 -6.57 -9.36 13.85
C GLU A 195 -5.78 -10.45 13.13
N ILE A 196 -4.74 -10.07 12.39
CA ILE A 196 -3.74 -10.97 11.83
C ILE A 196 -2.69 -11.18 12.91
N THR A 197 -2.37 -12.44 13.22
CA THR A 197 -1.47 -12.76 14.33
C THR A 197 -0.12 -13.32 13.88
N SER A 198 -0.07 -13.87 12.68
CA SER A 198 1.18 -14.32 12.07
C SER A 198 1.08 -14.37 10.56
N VAL A 199 2.21 -14.20 9.88
CA VAL A 199 2.40 -14.31 8.45
C VAL A 199 3.56 -15.25 8.17
N ASN A 200 3.36 -16.25 7.31
CA ASN A 200 4.38 -17.27 6.98
C ASN A 200 5.01 -17.94 8.21
N GLY A 201 4.22 -18.13 9.28
CA GLY A 201 4.67 -18.78 10.52
C GLY A 201 5.52 -17.91 11.46
N THR A 202 5.68 -16.62 11.15
CA THR A 202 6.31 -15.62 12.04
C THR A 202 5.25 -14.62 12.51
N SER A 203 5.51 -13.88 13.60
CA SER A 203 4.65 -12.76 13.98
C SER A 203 4.57 -11.77 12.81
N ASP A 204 3.44 -11.11 12.64
CA ASP A 204 3.32 -9.98 11.74
C ASP A 204 4.29 -8.88 12.18
N ASP A 205 5.11 -8.38 11.26
CA ASP A 205 6.16 -7.42 11.60
C ASP A 205 5.58 -6.02 11.90
N PHE A 206 4.36 -5.73 11.42
CA PHE A 206 3.61 -4.51 11.69
C PHE A 206 2.16 -4.81 12.11
N VAL A 207 1.92 -4.90 13.42
CA VAL A 207 0.58 -5.22 13.97
C VAL A 207 -0.41 -4.04 14.00
N ASP A 208 0.01 -2.86 13.64
CA ASP A 208 -0.79 -1.61 13.71
C ASP A 208 -1.34 -1.13 12.37
N ASN A 209 -1.22 -1.91 11.29
CA ASN A 209 -1.70 -1.57 9.95
C ASN A 209 -2.97 -2.33 9.52
#